data_a7db983f0f29353ca66e2a1bc62f6277
#
_entry.id   a7db983f0f29353ca66e2a1bc62f6277
#
_cell.length_a   1.000
_cell.length_b   1.000
_cell.length_c   1.000
_cell.angle_alpha   90.00
_cell.angle_beta   90.00
_cell.angle_gamma   90.00
#
_symmetry.space_group_name_H-M   'P 1'
#
loop_
_entity.id
_entity.type
_entity.pdbx_description
1 polymer ?
#
loop_
_entity_poly.entity_id
_entity_poly.type
_entity_poly.pdbx_seq_one_letter_code
_entity_poly.pdbx_strand_id
1 'polypeptide(L)'
;MLTRVAPIMLTALFIAACGSSQHAQTDSTGAESSAAPITSAPNEGGEPEGTGQMIVRYEDATSKEAISGKKIYQDHKMLEDMADGVNYLFDLPQDIPIVGKQCDQVNAFWNTEERQMEMCYEFPDDLRSEFAQTDDPDPLKPAMDATYGVFFHEMGHMLIDAYDLPVTGREEDVADQVAAFVLLQPGEDEQLDGESVQVLLTMADLFQIWANENGQPDESMFADEHSPDQVRVYNLLCWAFGADPEGNSEIVDAGLLPEARAVRCEDEFDHINRAWVTLLEPHMKQH
;
A
#
# COMPACT_ATOMS: atom_id res chain seq x y z
N MET A 1 -55.38 -12.49 6.39
CA MET A 1 -55.61 -11.19 7.09
C MET A 1 -54.38 -10.35 6.89
N LEU A 2 -54.44 -9.41 5.93
CA LEU A 2 -53.38 -8.47 5.63
C LEU A 2 -53.60 -7.23 6.47
N THR A 3 -52.60 -6.81 7.24
CA THR A 3 -52.55 -5.50 7.87
C THR A 3 -51.52 -4.64 7.16
N ARG A 4 -52.00 -3.63 6.40
CA ARG A 4 -51.19 -2.61 5.80
C ARG A 4 -50.78 -1.57 6.83
N VAL A 5 -49.48 -1.25 6.93
CA VAL A 5 -48.96 -0.08 7.66
C VAL A 5 -48.63 1.02 6.63
N ALA A 6 -49.17 2.20 6.84
CA ALA A 6 -49.01 3.35 5.99
C ALA A 6 -47.70 4.11 6.27
N PRO A 7 -47.08 4.79 5.29
CA PRO A 7 -45.86 5.55 5.51
C PRO A 7 -46.17 6.92 6.14
N ILE A 8 -45.37 7.28 7.14
CA ILE A 8 -45.35 8.60 7.77
C ILE A 8 -44.45 9.51 6.90
N MET A 9 -45.08 10.54 6.30
CA MET A 9 -44.36 11.64 5.68
C MET A 9 -43.80 12.58 6.76
N LEU A 10 -42.51 12.79 6.76
CA LEU A 10 -41.83 13.82 7.57
C LEU A 10 -41.50 15.00 6.64
N THR A 11 -42.20 16.09 6.82
CA THR A 11 -41.97 17.39 6.12
C THR A 11 -40.79 18.10 6.78
N ALA A 12 -39.71 18.31 6.04
CA ALA A 12 -38.58 19.14 6.45
C ALA A 12 -38.89 20.62 6.21
N LEU A 13 -38.84 21.41 7.28
CA LEU A 13 -38.99 22.86 7.26
C LEU A 13 -37.63 23.50 7.01
N PHE A 14 -37.45 24.19 5.86
CA PHE A 14 -36.31 25.06 5.61
C PHE A 14 -36.51 26.40 6.29
N ILE A 15 -35.61 26.76 7.21
CA ILE A 15 -35.53 28.14 7.71
C ILE A 15 -34.30 28.79 7.06
N ALA A 16 -34.56 29.73 6.17
CA ALA A 16 -33.55 30.63 5.62
C ALA A 16 -33.35 31.78 6.59
N ALA A 17 -32.12 31.95 7.11
CA ALA A 17 -31.71 33.13 7.85
C ALA A 17 -30.73 33.93 7.00
N CYS A 18 -31.23 35.02 6.39
CA CYS A 18 -30.42 36.13 5.89
C CYS A 18 -29.93 36.99 7.05
N GLY A 19 -28.64 37.07 7.22
CA GLY A 19 -27.96 38.01 8.13
C GLY A 19 -26.96 38.84 7.35
N SER A 20 -27.35 40.06 6.98
CA SER A 20 -26.49 41.11 6.46
C SER A 20 -25.67 41.70 7.62
N SER A 21 -24.35 41.74 7.50
CA SER A 21 -23.48 42.52 8.39
C SER A 21 -22.61 43.48 7.59
N GLN A 22 -22.75 44.73 8.00
CA GLN A 22 -22.18 45.95 7.40
C GLN A 22 -20.65 46.01 7.59
N HIS A 23 -19.99 46.63 6.59
CA HIS A 23 -18.63 47.10 6.61
C HIS A 23 -18.34 48.02 7.80
N ALA A 24 -17.25 47.76 8.49
CA ALA A 24 -16.50 48.76 9.21
C ALA A 24 -15.08 48.80 8.59
N GLN A 25 -14.81 49.90 7.87
CA GLN A 25 -13.44 50.23 7.49
C GLN A 25 -12.70 50.77 8.74
N THR A 26 -11.56 50.16 9.05
CA THR A 26 -10.53 50.83 9.87
C THR A 26 -9.25 50.84 9.06
N ASP A 27 -8.84 52.05 8.70
CA ASP A 27 -7.48 52.37 8.28
C ASP A 27 -6.46 51.89 9.30
N SER A 28 -5.46 51.11 8.86
CA SER A 28 -4.19 51.01 9.57
C SER A 28 -3.06 50.81 8.55
N THR A 29 -2.29 51.84 8.51
CA THR A 29 -0.93 52.06 8.01
C THR A 29 -0.07 50.82 7.87
N GLY A 30 0.66 50.82 6.75
CA GLY A 30 1.57 49.78 6.28
C GLY A 30 2.65 49.33 7.27
N ALA A 31 2.84 48.03 7.27
CA ALA A 31 4.13 47.43 7.59
C ALA A 31 4.44 46.49 6.44
N GLU A 32 5.36 46.88 5.57
CA GLU A 32 5.97 46.01 4.59
C GLU A 32 6.72 44.91 5.33
N SER A 33 6.14 43.71 5.37
CA SER A 33 6.87 42.51 5.74
C SER A 33 7.63 42.03 4.51
N SER A 34 8.91 42.39 4.47
CA SER A 34 9.89 41.84 3.53
C SER A 34 10.02 40.34 3.81
N ALA A 35 9.33 39.50 3.06
CA ALA A 35 9.63 38.09 2.99
C ALA A 35 10.99 37.94 2.30
N ALA A 36 12.00 37.56 3.06
CA ALA A 36 13.27 37.13 2.51
C ALA A 36 13.06 35.91 1.61
N PRO A 37 13.71 35.83 0.44
CA PRO A 37 13.66 34.64 -0.35
C PRO A 37 14.35 33.50 0.43
N ILE A 38 13.63 32.35 0.57
CA ILE A 38 14.24 31.12 1.06
C ILE A 38 15.20 30.67 -0.05
N THR A 39 16.46 31.13 0.05
CA THR A 39 17.54 30.52 -0.71
C THR A 39 17.88 29.23 0.01
N SER A 40 17.35 28.10 -0.50
CA SER A 40 17.94 26.81 -0.25
C SER A 40 19.39 26.86 -0.73
N ALA A 41 20.34 26.87 0.22
CA ALA A 41 21.73 26.64 -0.10
C ALA A 41 21.83 25.25 -0.75
N PRO A 42 22.60 25.07 -1.83
CA PRO A 42 22.89 23.75 -2.33
C PRO A 42 23.60 22.99 -1.20
N ASN A 43 23.04 21.88 -0.81
CA ASN A 43 23.68 20.93 0.09
C ASN A 43 24.85 20.31 -0.69
N GLU A 44 26.04 20.91 -0.57
CA GLU A 44 27.29 20.33 -1.08
C GLU A 44 27.79 19.27 -0.07
N GLY A 45 26.97 18.28 0.17
CA GLY A 45 27.36 17.05 0.80
C GLY A 45 26.88 15.96 -0.13
N GLY A 46 27.74 15.44 -0.98
CA GLY A 46 27.48 14.20 -1.68
C GLY A 46 27.18 13.17 -0.62
N GLU A 47 25.93 12.69 -0.56
CA GLU A 47 25.61 11.52 0.25
C GLU A 47 26.50 10.37 -0.25
N PRO A 48 27.05 9.53 0.66
CA PRO A 48 27.82 8.38 0.23
C PRO A 48 26.90 7.54 -0.67
N GLU A 49 27.41 7.18 -1.86
CA GLU A 49 26.75 6.17 -2.70
C GLU A 49 26.33 5.02 -1.79
N GLY A 50 25.03 4.67 -1.77
CA GLY A 50 24.47 3.69 -0.87
C GLY A 50 25.23 2.38 -1.01
N THR A 51 25.85 1.96 0.07
CA THR A 51 26.60 0.67 0.13
C THR A 51 25.84 -0.36 0.95
N GLY A 52 24.64 0.01 1.44
CA GLY A 52 23.80 -0.84 2.27
C GLY A 52 23.11 -1.94 1.47
N GLN A 53 22.75 -3.00 2.17
CA GLN A 53 22.02 -4.15 1.65
C GLN A 53 20.89 -4.55 2.59
N MET A 54 19.83 -5.13 2.05
CA MET A 54 18.85 -5.85 2.85
C MET A 54 19.45 -7.21 3.25
N ILE A 55 19.46 -7.50 4.56
CA ILE A 55 20.15 -8.66 5.13
C ILE A 55 19.15 -9.55 5.85
N VAL A 56 19.04 -10.79 5.39
CA VAL A 56 18.10 -11.77 5.95
C VAL A 56 18.56 -12.25 7.33
N ARG A 57 17.60 -12.32 8.26
CA ARG A 57 17.77 -12.94 9.59
C ARG A 57 16.56 -13.77 9.94
N TYR A 58 16.77 -14.90 10.60
CA TYR A 58 15.71 -15.76 11.12
C TYR A 58 15.89 -15.91 12.63
N GLU A 59 14.91 -15.47 13.40
CA GLU A 59 14.86 -15.70 14.84
C GLU A 59 14.26 -17.08 15.17
N ASP A 60 14.34 -17.48 16.45
CA ASP A 60 13.74 -18.72 16.91
C ASP A 60 12.21 -18.63 16.97
N ALA A 61 11.55 -19.76 16.74
CA ALA A 61 10.11 -19.92 16.82
C ALA A 61 9.74 -21.00 17.83
N THR A 62 8.69 -20.76 18.62
CA THR A 62 8.26 -21.67 19.70
C THR A 62 6.80 -22.08 19.62
N SER A 63 5.91 -21.22 19.09
CA SER A 63 4.50 -21.57 18.85
C SER A 63 4.39 -22.48 17.61
N LYS A 64 3.26 -23.17 17.48
CA LYS A 64 3.03 -24.05 16.31
C LYS A 64 2.88 -23.24 15.03
N GLU A 65 2.17 -22.14 15.12
CA GLU A 65 1.89 -21.21 14.03
C GLU A 65 3.21 -20.58 13.56
N ALA A 66 4.02 -20.07 14.49
CA ALA A 66 5.34 -19.51 14.16
C ALA A 66 6.31 -20.54 13.59
N ILE A 67 6.34 -21.78 14.09
CA ILE A 67 7.17 -22.86 13.52
C ILE A 67 6.70 -23.19 12.10
N SER A 68 5.39 -23.23 11.86
CA SER A 68 4.81 -23.51 10.54
C SER A 68 5.16 -22.39 9.54
N GLY A 69 4.94 -21.14 9.91
CA GLY A 69 5.24 -20.01 9.03
C GLY A 69 6.75 -19.80 8.80
N LYS A 70 7.60 -20.01 9.83
CA LYS A 70 9.05 -20.03 9.65
C LYS A 70 9.47 -21.05 8.59
N LYS A 71 8.83 -22.23 8.61
CA LYS A 71 9.08 -23.27 7.61
C LYS A 71 8.65 -22.83 6.22
N ILE A 72 7.51 -22.14 6.07
CA ILE A 72 7.08 -21.58 4.78
C ILE A 72 8.13 -20.61 4.25
N TYR A 73 8.55 -19.60 5.04
CA TYR A 73 9.59 -18.67 4.65
C TYR A 73 10.89 -19.36 4.22
N GLN A 74 11.36 -20.35 4.98
CA GLN A 74 12.64 -21.01 4.71
C GLN A 74 12.59 -22.00 3.54
N ASP A 75 11.52 -22.83 3.46
CA ASP A 75 11.38 -23.82 2.39
C ASP A 75 11.26 -23.19 1.02
N HIS A 76 10.64 -21.98 0.96
CA HIS A 76 10.41 -21.22 -0.28
C HIS A 76 11.41 -20.06 -0.45
N LYS A 77 12.35 -19.86 0.50
CA LYS A 77 13.36 -18.79 0.46
C LYS A 77 12.77 -17.38 0.30
N MET A 78 11.57 -17.15 0.86
CA MET A 78 10.84 -15.93 0.61
C MET A 78 11.58 -14.68 1.10
N LEU A 79 12.20 -14.70 2.28
CA LEU A 79 12.94 -13.55 2.78
C LEU A 79 14.22 -13.29 1.97
N GLU A 80 14.86 -14.34 1.47
CA GLU A 80 16.02 -14.24 0.58
C GLU A 80 15.61 -13.60 -0.75
N ASP A 81 14.52 -14.05 -1.37
CA ASP A 81 14.02 -13.50 -2.63
C ASP A 81 13.56 -12.04 -2.47
N MET A 82 12.91 -11.69 -1.35
CA MET A 82 12.54 -10.32 -1.00
C MET A 82 13.79 -9.43 -0.87
N ALA A 83 14.79 -9.90 -0.11
CA ALA A 83 16.03 -9.16 0.07
C ALA A 83 16.81 -9.00 -1.24
N ASP A 84 16.90 -10.05 -2.05
CA ASP A 84 17.57 -10.01 -3.34
C ASP A 84 16.88 -9.04 -4.31
N GLY A 85 15.54 -8.99 -4.32
CA GLY A 85 14.78 -8.02 -5.12
C GLY A 85 15.07 -6.57 -4.72
N VAL A 86 15.03 -6.26 -3.42
CA VAL A 86 15.39 -4.91 -2.92
C VAL A 86 16.84 -4.57 -3.25
N ASN A 87 17.75 -5.51 -3.01
CA ASN A 87 19.17 -5.33 -3.30
C ASN A 87 19.47 -5.20 -4.81
N TYR A 88 18.62 -5.75 -5.65
CA TYR A 88 18.72 -5.55 -7.10
C TYR A 88 18.25 -4.15 -7.50
N LEU A 89 17.15 -3.67 -6.94
CA LEU A 89 16.50 -2.44 -7.37
C LEU A 89 17.10 -1.16 -6.77
N PHE A 90 17.53 -1.19 -5.48
CA PHE A 90 17.79 0.04 -4.73
C PHE A 90 19.21 0.14 -4.16
N ASP A 91 19.75 1.35 -4.18
CA ASP A 91 20.98 1.75 -3.48
C ASP A 91 20.63 2.16 -2.04
N LEU A 92 20.56 1.19 -1.13
CA LEU A 92 20.18 1.46 0.25
C LEU A 92 21.27 2.30 0.97
N PRO A 93 20.86 3.30 1.79
CA PRO A 93 21.82 4.18 2.47
C PRO A 93 22.61 3.45 3.57
N GLN A 94 22.09 2.34 4.08
CA GLN A 94 22.69 1.50 5.11
C GLN A 94 22.15 0.07 5.02
N ASP A 95 22.79 -0.86 5.72
CA ASP A 95 22.27 -2.21 5.87
C ASP A 95 20.91 -2.19 6.59
N ILE A 96 19.90 -2.83 6.00
CA ILE A 96 18.55 -2.97 6.54
C ILE A 96 18.26 -4.45 6.77
N PRO A 97 18.09 -4.90 8.01
CA PRO A 97 17.69 -6.28 8.26
C PRO A 97 16.25 -6.55 7.79
N ILE A 98 16.04 -7.71 7.13
CA ILE A 98 14.72 -8.34 7.02
C ILE A 98 14.69 -9.52 7.98
N VAL A 99 13.83 -9.46 8.98
CA VAL A 99 13.82 -10.36 10.13
C VAL A 99 12.56 -11.19 10.15
N GLY A 100 12.70 -12.50 9.88
CA GLY A 100 11.64 -13.45 10.18
C GLY A 100 11.65 -13.75 11.68
N LYS A 101 10.54 -13.52 12.37
CA LYS A 101 10.42 -13.68 13.83
C LYS A 101 9.04 -14.14 14.26
N GLN A 102 8.94 -14.70 15.46
CA GLN A 102 7.66 -14.89 16.12
C GLN A 102 7.21 -13.57 16.74
N CYS A 103 6.03 -13.09 16.37
CA CYS A 103 5.48 -11.82 16.85
C CYS A 103 4.33 -12.01 17.86
N ASP A 104 3.83 -13.23 18.02
CA ASP A 104 2.59 -13.55 18.75
C ASP A 104 1.35 -12.79 18.22
N GLN A 105 1.42 -12.37 16.95
CA GLN A 105 0.36 -11.73 16.17
C GLN A 105 0.57 -12.00 14.68
N VAL A 106 -0.51 -11.92 13.91
CA VAL A 106 -0.49 -12.03 12.44
C VAL A 106 -0.20 -10.64 11.88
N ASN A 107 1.04 -10.40 11.43
CA ASN A 107 1.46 -9.10 10.91
C ASN A 107 2.75 -9.19 10.07
N ALA A 108 3.04 -8.11 9.36
CA ALA A 108 4.34 -7.71 8.84
C ALA A 108 4.43 -6.19 8.97
N PHE A 109 5.61 -5.62 9.23
CA PHE A 109 5.73 -4.18 9.38
C PHE A 109 7.16 -3.66 9.27
N TRP A 110 7.29 -2.42 8.80
CA TRP A 110 8.51 -1.65 8.91
C TRP A 110 8.66 -1.10 10.34
N ASN A 111 9.68 -1.54 11.06
CA ASN A 111 10.00 -1.04 12.39
C ASN A 111 10.93 0.18 12.29
N THR A 112 10.38 1.38 12.47
CA THR A 112 11.11 2.64 12.36
C THR A 112 12.13 2.83 13.48
N GLU A 113 11.91 2.26 14.68
CA GLU A 113 12.83 2.39 15.82
C GLU A 113 14.08 1.52 15.63
N GLU A 114 13.89 0.27 15.21
CA GLU A 114 14.99 -0.68 14.98
C GLU A 114 15.52 -0.61 13.53
N ARG A 115 14.83 0.14 12.66
CA ARG A 115 15.13 0.28 11.23
C ARG A 115 15.31 -1.08 10.55
N GLN A 116 14.31 -1.93 10.71
CA GLN A 116 14.28 -3.27 10.14
C GLN A 116 12.89 -3.64 9.64
N MET A 117 12.85 -4.48 8.62
CA MET A 117 11.63 -5.12 8.16
C MET A 117 11.33 -6.34 9.02
N GLU A 118 10.15 -6.41 9.64
CA GLU A 118 9.74 -7.53 10.48
C GLU A 118 8.65 -8.35 9.80
N MET A 119 8.98 -9.60 9.48
CA MET A 119 8.09 -10.56 8.85
C MET A 119 7.69 -11.61 9.89
N CYS A 120 6.50 -11.44 10.46
CA CYS A 120 5.98 -12.34 11.49
C CYS A 120 5.74 -13.73 10.92
N TYR A 121 6.21 -14.76 11.61
CA TYR A 121 6.04 -16.13 11.16
C TYR A 121 4.57 -16.57 11.12
N GLU A 122 3.75 -16.00 11.99
CA GLU A 122 2.32 -16.25 12.04
C GLU A 122 1.60 -15.84 10.76
N PHE A 123 2.14 -14.85 10.04
CA PHE A 123 1.48 -14.23 8.89
C PHE A 123 1.22 -15.22 7.74
N PRO A 124 2.22 -15.86 7.11
CA PRO A 124 1.96 -16.80 6.00
C PRO A 124 1.21 -18.07 6.44
N ASP A 125 1.29 -18.48 7.70
CA ASP A 125 0.53 -19.63 8.22
C ASP A 125 -0.97 -19.31 8.36
N ASP A 126 -1.28 -18.11 8.82
CA ASP A 126 -2.65 -17.60 8.93
C ASP A 126 -3.26 -17.39 7.54
N LEU A 127 -2.57 -16.69 6.65
CA LEU A 127 -3.03 -16.48 5.27
C LEU A 127 -3.32 -17.80 4.55
N ARG A 128 -2.49 -18.83 4.74
CA ARG A 128 -2.77 -20.15 4.20
C ARG A 128 -4.09 -20.73 4.74
N SER A 129 -4.41 -20.42 6.00
CA SER A 129 -5.66 -20.87 6.62
C SER A 129 -6.86 -20.08 6.12
N GLU A 130 -6.71 -18.79 5.83
CA GLU A 130 -7.72 -17.94 5.20
C GLU A 130 -8.01 -18.38 3.77
N PHE A 131 -6.98 -18.51 2.93
CA PHE A 131 -7.15 -18.99 1.55
C PHE A 131 -7.66 -20.44 1.46
N ALA A 132 -7.44 -21.27 2.48
CA ALA A 132 -8.04 -22.61 2.55
C ALA A 132 -9.57 -22.58 2.74
N GLN A 133 -10.15 -21.43 3.08
CA GLN A 133 -11.61 -21.26 3.15
C GLN A 133 -12.21 -20.84 1.79
N THR A 134 -11.37 -20.52 0.82
CA THR A 134 -11.78 -20.26 -0.56
C THR A 134 -11.85 -21.57 -1.35
N ASP A 135 -12.28 -21.50 -2.61
CA ASP A 135 -12.30 -22.67 -3.50
C ASP A 135 -10.93 -22.99 -4.13
N ASP A 136 -9.84 -22.32 -3.68
CA ASP A 136 -8.49 -22.57 -4.22
C ASP A 136 -7.99 -23.97 -3.82
N PRO A 137 -7.56 -24.80 -4.79
CA PRO A 137 -7.06 -26.14 -4.51
C PRO A 137 -5.68 -26.18 -3.83
N ASP A 138 -4.91 -25.09 -3.92
CA ASP A 138 -3.59 -24.93 -3.31
C ASP A 138 -3.49 -23.60 -2.54
N PRO A 139 -4.01 -23.54 -1.30
CA PRO A 139 -4.04 -22.29 -0.52
C PRO A 139 -2.66 -21.74 -0.16
N LEU A 140 -1.59 -22.51 -0.33
CA LEU A 140 -0.23 -22.03 -0.02
C LEU A 140 0.25 -21.01 -1.06
N LYS A 141 -0.06 -21.22 -2.35
CA LYS A 141 0.36 -20.29 -3.40
C LYS A 141 -0.19 -18.87 -3.17
N PRO A 142 -1.52 -18.65 -3.04
CA PRO A 142 -2.04 -17.31 -2.77
C PRO A 142 -1.60 -16.76 -1.41
N ALA A 143 -1.38 -17.59 -0.39
CA ALA A 143 -0.82 -17.13 0.87
C ALA A 143 0.60 -16.55 0.72
N MET A 144 1.44 -17.17 -0.10
CA MET A 144 2.77 -16.65 -0.42
C MET A 144 2.67 -15.37 -1.26
N ASP A 145 1.85 -15.35 -2.29
CA ASP A 145 1.67 -14.16 -3.14
C ASP A 145 1.17 -12.96 -2.31
N ALA A 146 0.16 -13.15 -1.45
CA ALA A 146 -0.31 -12.11 -0.55
C ALA A 146 0.78 -11.65 0.44
N THR A 147 1.61 -12.58 0.93
CA THR A 147 2.76 -12.24 1.79
C THR A 147 3.78 -11.37 1.04
N TYR A 148 4.06 -11.64 -0.23
CA TYR A 148 4.88 -10.76 -1.07
C TYR A 148 4.21 -9.40 -1.29
N GLY A 149 2.90 -9.37 -1.56
CA GLY A 149 2.15 -8.11 -1.72
C GLY A 149 2.26 -7.20 -0.50
N VAL A 150 2.05 -7.77 0.69
CA VAL A 150 2.21 -7.04 1.96
C VAL A 150 3.67 -6.64 2.21
N PHE A 151 4.64 -7.50 1.88
CA PHE A 151 6.06 -7.10 1.94
C PHE A 151 6.35 -5.86 1.08
N PHE A 152 5.81 -5.76 -0.14
CA PHE A 152 5.99 -4.57 -0.99
C PHE A 152 5.29 -3.33 -0.43
N HIS A 153 4.18 -3.49 0.28
CA HIS A 153 3.55 -2.41 1.04
C HIS A 153 4.49 -1.93 2.15
N GLU A 154 4.99 -2.83 3.00
CA GLU A 154 5.94 -2.49 4.06
C GLU A 154 7.25 -1.91 3.53
N MET A 155 7.70 -2.38 2.36
CA MET A 155 8.82 -1.77 1.65
C MET A 155 8.52 -0.31 1.26
N GLY A 156 7.27 0.04 0.99
CA GLY A 156 6.85 1.41 0.78
C GLY A 156 7.19 2.29 1.98
N HIS A 157 6.82 1.90 3.20
CA HIS A 157 7.18 2.58 4.44
C HIS A 157 8.70 2.66 4.63
N MET A 158 9.39 1.55 4.39
CA MET A 158 10.85 1.49 4.48
C MET A 158 11.52 2.51 3.54
N LEU A 159 11.09 2.60 2.29
CA LEU A 159 11.69 3.52 1.30
C LEU A 159 11.39 4.98 1.64
N ILE A 160 10.17 5.28 2.10
CA ILE A 160 9.79 6.62 2.58
C ILE A 160 10.70 7.06 3.72
N ASP A 161 10.89 6.22 4.74
CA ASP A 161 11.74 6.51 5.90
C ASP A 161 13.24 6.51 5.54
N ALA A 162 13.71 5.52 4.75
CA ALA A 162 15.13 5.38 4.44
C ALA A 162 15.68 6.55 3.61
N TYR A 163 14.85 7.11 2.71
CA TYR A 163 15.25 8.19 1.81
C TYR A 163 14.63 9.55 2.16
N ASP A 164 13.89 9.67 3.29
CA ASP A 164 13.18 10.89 3.71
C ASP A 164 12.30 11.46 2.56
N LEU A 165 11.51 10.58 1.92
CA LEU A 165 10.75 10.95 0.73
C LEU A 165 9.57 11.86 1.09
N PRO A 166 9.36 12.97 0.35
CA PRO A 166 8.24 13.86 0.57
C PRO A 166 6.95 13.25 0.01
N VAL A 167 6.15 12.63 0.87
CA VAL A 167 4.86 12.06 0.51
C VAL A 167 3.70 12.91 1.02
N THR A 168 2.55 12.83 0.33
CA THR A 168 1.34 13.59 0.67
C THR A 168 0.14 12.64 0.71
N GLY A 169 -0.71 12.82 1.69
CA GLY A 169 -1.85 11.96 1.92
C GLY A 169 -1.63 11.01 3.10
N ARG A 170 -2.42 9.95 3.14
CA ARG A 170 -2.23 8.88 4.13
C ARG A 170 -1.05 8.02 3.69
N GLU A 171 -0.10 7.78 4.58
CA GLU A 171 1.08 7.01 4.25
C GLU A 171 0.75 5.57 3.88
N GLU A 172 -0.28 4.98 4.51
CA GLU A 172 -0.80 3.66 4.18
C GLU A 172 -1.29 3.53 2.73
N ASP A 173 -2.06 4.51 2.24
CA ASP A 173 -2.49 4.54 0.83
C ASP A 173 -1.28 4.77 -0.11
N VAL A 174 -0.26 5.47 0.37
CA VAL A 174 0.98 5.72 -0.37
C VAL A 174 1.85 4.46 -0.43
N ALA A 175 1.92 3.67 0.64
CA ALA A 175 2.61 2.38 0.67
C ALA A 175 1.96 1.37 -0.31
N ASP A 176 0.63 1.33 -0.39
CA ASP A 176 -0.08 0.55 -1.42
C ASP A 176 0.31 0.98 -2.85
N GLN A 177 0.50 2.30 -3.08
CA GLN A 177 0.96 2.79 -4.38
C GLN A 177 2.39 2.35 -4.69
N VAL A 178 3.29 2.28 -3.69
CA VAL A 178 4.66 1.75 -3.90
C VAL A 178 4.61 0.28 -4.27
N ALA A 179 3.80 -0.53 -3.58
CA ALA A 179 3.62 -1.93 -3.93
C ALA A 179 3.15 -2.07 -5.39
N ALA A 180 2.12 -1.34 -5.78
CA ALA A 180 1.62 -1.35 -7.15
C ALA A 180 2.67 -0.84 -8.15
N PHE A 181 3.40 0.25 -7.82
CA PHE A 181 4.46 0.78 -8.67
C PHE A 181 5.54 -0.26 -8.95
N VAL A 182 6.05 -0.95 -7.93
CA VAL A 182 7.14 -1.93 -8.12
C VAL A 182 6.67 -3.17 -8.85
N LEU A 183 5.48 -3.70 -8.50
CA LEU A 183 4.94 -4.92 -9.09
C LEU A 183 4.46 -4.75 -10.54
N LEU A 184 4.11 -3.53 -10.95
CA LEU A 184 3.59 -3.23 -12.28
C LEU A 184 4.62 -2.54 -13.19
N GLN A 185 5.93 -2.67 -12.89
CA GLN A 185 6.95 -2.19 -13.82
C GLN A 185 7.09 -3.17 -14.99
N PRO A 186 7.07 -2.67 -16.23
CA PRO A 186 7.31 -3.52 -17.39
C PRO A 186 8.76 -4.04 -17.42
N GLY A 187 8.94 -5.27 -17.90
CA GLY A 187 10.26 -5.84 -18.17
C GLY A 187 10.95 -5.24 -19.40
N GLU A 188 12.09 -5.81 -19.77
CA GLU A 188 12.85 -5.39 -20.98
C GLU A 188 12.06 -5.54 -22.28
N ASP A 189 11.05 -6.39 -22.32
CA ASP A 189 10.14 -6.62 -23.45
C ASP A 189 8.93 -5.67 -23.47
N GLU A 190 8.91 -4.66 -22.61
CA GLU A 190 7.81 -3.70 -22.42
C GLU A 190 6.48 -4.38 -21.96
N GLN A 191 6.53 -5.61 -21.42
CA GLN A 191 5.36 -6.31 -20.90
C GLN A 191 5.42 -6.41 -19.38
N LEU A 192 4.25 -6.43 -18.75
CA LEU A 192 4.14 -6.70 -17.31
C LEU A 192 4.45 -8.19 -17.05
N ASP A 193 5.17 -8.45 -15.97
CA ASP A 193 5.35 -9.83 -15.51
C ASP A 193 4.06 -10.35 -14.87
N GLY A 194 3.53 -11.43 -15.43
CA GLY A 194 2.26 -12.00 -14.99
C GLY A 194 2.28 -12.51 -13.54
N GLU A 195 3.44 -12.94 -13.02
CA GLU A 195 3.57 -13.36 -11.63
C GLU A 195 3.49 -12.13 -10.69
N SER A 196 4.14 -11.03 -11.04
CA SER A 196 4.08 -9.76 -10.31
C SER A 196 2.67 -9.17 -10.29
N VAL A 197 1.97 -9.19 -11.43
CA VAL A 197 0.56 -8.80 -11.50
C VAL A 197 -0.29 -9.69 -10.58
N GLN A 198 -0.06 -11.02 -10.59
CA GLN A 198 -0.79 -11.95 -9.72
C GLN A 198 -0.55 -11.67 -8.23
N VAL A 199 0.65 -11.31 -7.83
CA VAL A 199 0.95 -10.90 -6.44
C VAL A 199 0.07 -9.72 -6.03
N LEU A 200 -0.05 -8.69 -6.87
CA LEU A 200 -0.89 -7.51 -6.58
C LEU A 200 -2.38 -7.88 -6.53
N LEU A 201 -2.85 -8.72 -7.45
CA LEU A 201 -4.24 -9.17 -7.46
C LEU A 201 -4.56 -10.03 -6.22
N THR A 202 -3.63 -10.88 -5.80
CA THR A 202 -3.81 -11.71 -4.59
C THR A 202 -3.79 -10.86 -3.32
N MET A 203 -3.02 -9.76 -3.29
CA MET A 203 -3.11 -8.76 -2.21
C MET A 203 -4.50 -8.10 -2.18
N ALA A 204 -5.10 -7.81 -3.34
CA ALA A 204 -6.48 -7.31 -3.41
C ALA A 204 -7.50 -8.37 -2.92
N ASP A 205 -7.29 -9.65 -3.26
CA ASP A 205 -8.14 -10.75 -2.76
C ASP A 205 -8.06 -10.87 -1.23
N LEU A 206 -6.87 -10.74 -0.64
CA LEU A 206 -6.68 -10.71 0.81
C LEU A 206 -7.49 -9.57 1.45
N PHE A 207 -7.38 -8.35 0.94
CA PHE A 207 -8.20 -7.24 1.44
C PHE A 207 -9.70 -7.46 1.22
N GLN A 208 -10.09 -8.17 0.15
CA GLN A 208 -11.50 -8.54 -0.04
C GLN A 208 -11.98 -9.55 1.01
N ILE A 209 -11.13 -10.51 1.40
CA ILE A 209 -11.43 -11.44 2.50
C ILE A 209 -11.66 -10.64 3.78
N TRP A 210 -10.73 -9.75 4.15
CA TRP A 210 -10.84 -8.92 5.35
C TRP A 210 -12.03 -7.95 5.30
N ALA A 211 -12.33 -7.35 4.15
CA ALA A 211 -13.52 -6.53 3.97
C ALA A 211 -14.83 -7.31 4.23
N ASN A 212 -14.87 -8.57 3.82
CA ASN A 212 -16.02 -9.44 4.06
C ASN A 212 -16.17 -9.82 5.55
N GLU A 213 -15.06 -10.07 6.23
CA GLU A 213 -15.03 -10.41 7.66
C GLU A 213 -15.39 -9.20 8.54
N ASN A 214 -14.82 -8.04 8.22
CA ASN A 214 -15.08 -6.79 8.95
C ASN A 214 -16.49 -6.22 8.70
N GLY A 215 -17.13 -6.59 7.59
CA GLY A 215 -18.47 -6.15 7.23
C GLY A 215 -18.53 -4.69 6.77
N GLN A 216 -19.64 -4.00 7.05
CA GLN A 216 -19.80 -2.60 6.63
C GLN A 216 -18.89 -1.68 7.46
N PRO A 217 -18.09 -0.81 6.79
CA PRO A 217 -17.22 0.11 7.51
C PRO A 217 -18.00 1.02 8.46
N ASP A 218 -17.49 1.18 9.66
CA ASP A 218 -18.02 2.07 10.69
C ASP A 218 -17.12 3.32 10.87
N GLU A 219 -17.48 4.18 11.84
CA GLU A 219 -16.76 5.44 12.07
C GLU A 219 -15.30 5.20 12.49
N SER A 220 -15.01 4.10 13.20
CA SER A 220 -13.64 3.79 13.63
C SER A 220 -12.74 3.42 12.45
N MET A 221 -13.24 2.65 11.48
CA MET A 221 -12.52 2.29 10.25
C MET A 221 -12.25 3.50 9.35
N PHE A 222 -13.17 4.48 9.31
CA PHE A 222 -12.92 5.73 8.57
C PHE A 222 -11.93 6.67 9.27
N ALA A 223 -11.76 6.54 10.58
CA ALA A 223 -10.82 7.32 11.39
C ALA A 223 -9.43 6.67 11.50
N ASP A 224 -9.29 5.43 11.05
CA ASP A 224 -8.05 4.68 11.04
C ASP A 224 -7.01 5.28 10.08
N GLU A 225 -5.75 4.98 10.29
CA GLU A 225 -4.66 5.35 9.38
C GLU A 225 -4.78 4.61 8.05
N HIS A 226 -5.27 3.37 8.05
CA HIS A 226 -5.58 2.62 6.84
C HIS A 226 -6.93 3.05 6.25
N SER A 227 -6.99 3.10 4.93
CA SER A 227 -8.27 3.16 4.23
C SER A 227 -9.04 1.85 4.45
N PRO A 228 -10.39 1.86 4.52
CA PRO A 228 -11.17 0.63 4.60
C PRO A 228 -10.76 -0.37 3.52
N ASP A 229 -10.66 -1.66 3.87
CA ASP A 229 -10.17 -2.72 2.98
C ASP A 229 -10.83 -2.70 1.59
N GLN A 230 -12.14 -2.49 1.52
CA GLN A 230 -12.85 -2.40 0.23
C GLN A 230 -12.36 -1.24 -0.65
N VAL A 231 -11.85 -0.15 -0.07
CA VAL A 231 -11.26 0.97 -0.83
C VAL A 231 -9.91 0.54 -1.39
N ARG A 232 -9.10 -0.14 -0.57
CA ARG A 232 -7.81 -0.69 -0.98
C ARG A 232 -7.98 -1.71 -2.12
N VAL A 233 -8.97 -2.62 -2.03
CA VAL A 233 -9.32 -3.54 -3.13
C VAL A 233 -9.52 -2.80 -4.45
N TYR A 234 -10.40 -1.80 -4.47
CA TYR A 234 -10.69 -1.06 -5.71
C TYR A 234 -9.49 -0.26 -6.22
N ASN A 235 -8.61 0.21 -5.34
CA ASN A 235 -7.40 0.90 -5.74
C ASN A 235 -6.42 -0.05 -6.42
N LEU A 236 -6.10 -1.20 -5.80
CA LEU A 236 -5.19 -2.19 -6.37
C LEU A 236 -5.69 -2.73 -7.72
N LEU A 237 -6.97 -3.10 -7.81
CA LEU A 237 -7.59 -3.55 -9.07
C LEU A 237 -7.56 -2.46 -10.15
N CYS A 238 -7.78 -1.20 -9.77
CA CYS A 238 -7.71 -0.08 -10.70
C CYS A 238 -6.28 0.14 -11.23
N TRP A 239 -5.28 0.04 -10.37
CA TRP A 239 -3.90 0.23 -10.79
C TRP A 239 -3.40 -0.94 -11.66
N ALA A 240 -3.77 -2.19 -11.32
CA ALA A 240 -3.48 -3.34 -12.16
C ALA A 240 -4.14 -3.22 -13.56
N PHE A 241 -5.43 -2.84 -13.61
CA PHE A 241 -6.12 -2.58 -14.86
C PHE A 241 -5.51 -1.40 -15.63
N GLY A 242 -5.18 -0.30 -14.93
CA GLY A 242 -4.61 0.90 -15.54
C GLY A 242 -3.22 0.70 -16.14
N ALA A 243 -2.42 -0.18 -15.56
CA ALA A 243 -1.08 -0.51 -16.06
C ALA A 243 -1.10 -1.27 -17.40
N ASP A 244 -2.07 -2.16 -17.58
CA ASP A 244 -2.32 -2.90 -18.83
C ASP A 244 -3.82 -3.21 -18.99
N PRO A 245 -4.62 -2.31 -19.59
CA PRO A 245 -6.05 -2.52 -19.73
C PRO A 245 -6.43 -3.71 -20.64
N GLU A 246 -5.58 -4.07 -21.62
CA GLU A 246 -5.84 -5.18 -22.51
C GLU A 246 -5.51 -6.53 -21.83
N GLY A 247 -4.34 -6.62 -21.19
CA GLY A 247 -3.88 -7.81 -20.50
C GLY A 247 -4.71 -8.13 -19.24
N ASN A 248 -5.23 -7.09 -18.58
CA ASN A 248 -5.99 -7.21 -17.33
C ASN A 248 -7.51 -6.94 -17.53
N SER A 249 -8.03 -7.04 -18.74
CA SER A 249 -9.46 -6.78 -19.05
C SER A 249 -10.44 -7.61 -18.22
N GLU A 250 -10.03 -8.80 -17.78
CA GLU A 250 -10.86 -9.70 -16.97
C GLU A 250 -11.26 -9.07 -15.61
N ILE A 251 -10.47 -8.14 -15.09
CA ILE A 251 -10.80 -7.39 -13.85
C ILE A 251 -12.15 -6.67 -14.00
N VAL A 252 -12.41 -6.10 -15.17
CA VAL A 252 -13.66 -5.40 -15.48
C VAL A 252 -14.73 -6.37 -16.00
N ASP A 253 -14.36 -7.29 -16.90
CA ASP A 253 -15.27 -8.25 -17.52
C ASP A 253 -15.91 -9.20 -16.49
N ALA A 254 -15.17 -9.59 -15.46
CA ALA A 254 -15.68 -10.37 -14.33
C ALA A 254 -16.46 -9.53 -13.30
N GLY A 255 -16.48 -8.20 -13.45
CA GLY A 255 -17.18 -7.27 -12.54
C GLY A 255 -16.47 -7.04 -11.20
N LEU A 256 -15.18 -7.37 -11.09
CA LEU A 256 -14.36 -7.11 -9.89
C LEU A 256 -14.15 -5.61 -9.71
N LEU A 257 -13.96 -4.88 -10.81
CA LEU A 257 -13.88 -3.41 -10.83
C LEU A 257 -15.06 -2.85 -11.64
N PRO A 258 -15.87 -1.92 -11.06
CA PRO A 258 -16.95 -1.27 -11.80
C PRO A 258 -16.44 -0.51 -13.03
N GLU A 259 -17.11 -0.64 -14.19
CA GLU A 259 -16.77 0.08 -15.43
C GLU A 259 -16.61 1.60 -15.19
N ALA A 260 -17.48 2.19 -14.36
CA ALA A 260 -17.43 3.61 -14.03
C ALA A 260 -16.14 4.01 -13.27
N ARG A 261 -15.49 3.07 -12.58
CA ARG A 261 -14.18 3.26 -11.92
C ARG A 261 -13.05 3.07 -12.93
N ALA A 262 -13.16 2.05 -13.77
CA ALA A 262 -12.13 1.64 -14.73
C ALA A 262 -11.74 2.75 -15.73
N VAL A 263 -12.66 3.59 -16.15
CA VAL A 263 -12.43 4.69 -17.13
C VAL A 263 -11.34 5.71 -16.72
N ARG A 264 -10.87 5.68 -15.47
CA ARG A 264 -9.83 6.60 -14.97
C ARG A 264 -8.56 5.88 -14.51
N CYS A 265 -8.55 4.57 -14.57
CA CYS A 265 -7.47 3.80 -13.96
C CYS A 265 -6.14 3.94 -14.70
N GLU A 266 -6.19 4.05 -16.03
CA GLU A 266 -5.00 4.30 -16.86
C GLU A 266 -4.34 5.65 -16.50
N ASP A 267 -5.13 6.74 -16.50
CA ASP A 267 -4.64 8.06 -16.11
C ASP A 267 -4.13 8.08 -14.65
N GLU A 268 -4.82 7.36 -13.76
CA GLU A 268 -4.46 7.29 -12.33
C GLU A 268 -3.15 6.54 -12.12
N PHE A 269 -2.97 5.39 -12.78
CA PHE A 269 -1.72 4.63 -12.69
C PHE A 269 -0.56 5.39 -13.33
N ASP A 270 -0.77 6.05 -14.47
CA ASP A 270 0.23 6.91 -15.08
C ASP A 270 0.72 8.02 -14.14
N HIS A 271 -0.18 8.59 -13.35
CA HIS A 271 0.20 9.59 -12.35
C HIS A 271 1.05 8.99 -11.22
N ILE A 272 0.66 7.83 -10.70
CA ILE A 272 1.39 7.09 -9.67
C ILE A 272 2.78 6.72 -10.21
N ASN A 273 2.85 6.12 -11.38
CA ASN A 273 4.11 5.70 -12.00
C ASN A 273 5.08 6.87 -12.17
N ARG A 274 4.62 8.01 -12.72
CA ARG A 274 5.48 9.20 -12.86
C ARG A 274 5.94 9.79 -11.53
N ALA A 275 5.08 9.76 -10.50
CA ALA A 275 5.44 10.25 -9.18
C ALA A 275 6.55 9.39 -8.58
N TRP A 276 6.36 8.07 -8.57
CA TRP A 276 7.33 7.14 -7.98
C TRP A 276 8.63 7.04 -8.78
N VAL A 277 8.57 7.07 -10.11
CA VAL A 277 9.80 7.22 -10.92
C VAL A 277 10.58 8.45 -10.50
N THR A 278 9.91 9.61 -10.35
CA THR A 278 10.59 10.85 -9.95
C THR A 278 11.22 10.76 -8.56
N LEU A 279 10.54 10.11 -7.61
CA LEU A 279 11.00 10.01 -6.22
C LEU A 279 12.08 8.95 -6.04
N LEU A 280 11.98 7.82 -6.74
CA LEU A 280 12.84 6.66 -6.53
C LEU A 280 14.01 6.53 -7.52
N GLU A 281 13.92 7.12 -8.75
CA GLU A 281 15.01 7.06 -9.74
C GLU A 281 16.39 7.46 -9.18
N PRO A 282 16.52 8.48 -8.29
CA PRO A 282 17.80 8.84 -7.70
C PRO A 282 18.40 7.76 -6.78
N HIS A 283 17.59 6.81 -6.35
CA HIS A 283 17.92 5.75 -5.39
C HIS A 283 17.92 4.36 -6.02
N MET A 284 17.60 4.26 -7.31
CA MET A 284 17.59 2.99 -8.04
C MET A 284 18.96 2.69 -8.66
N LYS A 285 19.33 1.42 -8.64
CA LYS A 285 20.55 0.93 -9.30
C LYS A 285 20.42 1.03 -10.81
N GLN A 286 21.50 1.41 -11.45
CA GLN A 286 21.61 1.43 -12.92
C GLN A 286 22.07 0.04 -13.39
N HIS A 287 21.27 -0.63 -14.21
CA HIS A 287 21.55 -1.96 -14.77
C HIS A 287 21.83 -1.89 -16.27
#